data_298f12d29d7052d2f0706d0400b2dcb4
#
_entry.id   298f12d29d7052d2f0706d0400b2dcb4
#
_cell.length_a   1.000
_cell.length_b   1.000
_cell.length_c   1.000
_cell.angle_alpha   90.00
_cell.angle_beta   90.00
_cell.angle_gamma   90.00
#
_symmetry.space_group_name_H-M   'P 1'
#
loop_
_entity.id
_entity.type
_entity.pdbx_description
1 polymer ?
#
loop_
_entity_poly.entity_id
_entity_poly.type
_entity_poly.pdbx_seq_one_letter_code
_entity_poly.pdbx_strand_id
1 'polypeptide(L)'
;MSDAGDVCYTFEGAVEKAISMENEGFRSYLDAIRKVSVKGAKEILKEAALDELNHKFQLEKALIDGYVAGDDLQMSVPTMHLDYFLKKPALSSGSTPREALVFSIHLEKGAIDLYRKMADGCAGAPMGDLFKRLLADETRHLQSLEDLYEEHFMTEN
;
A
#
# COMPACT_ATOMS: atom_id res chain seq x y z
N MET A 1 -6.12 0.14 -23.92
CA MET A 1 -5.63 1.22 -23.04
C MET A 1 -6.81 1.91 -22.38
N SER A 2 -6.88 1.85 -21.07
CA SER A 2 -7.89 2.65 -20.39
C SER A 2 -7.48 4.11 -20.50
N ASP A 3 -8.33 4.90 -21.10
CA ASP A 3 -8.21 6.34 -21.11
C ASP A 3 -8.30 6.84 -19.66
N ALA A 4 -7.60 7.92 -19.33
CA ALA A 4 -7.70 8.57 -18.00
C ALA A 4 -9.15 8.87 -17.61
N GLY A 5 -10.03 9.08 -18.61
CA GLY A 5 -11.45 9.27 -18.42
C GLY A 5 -12.15 8.04 -17.83
N ASP A 6 -11.78 6.84 -18.24
CA ASP A 6 -12.40 5.60 -17.77
C ASP A 6 -12.11 5.34 -16.30
N VAL A 7 -10.91 5.65 -15.84
CA VAL A 7 -10.49 5.45 -14.43
C VAL A 7 -11.37 6.27 -13.47
N CYS A 8 -11.73 7.49 -13.86
CA CYS A 8 -12.55 8.36 -13.02
C CYS A 8 -14.06 8.09 -13.16
N TYR A 9 -14.51 7.53 -14.28
CA TYR A 9 -15.94 7.48 -14.62
C TYR A 9 -16.54 6.09 -14.66
N THR A 10 -15.73 5.03 -14.71
CA THR A 10 -16.24 3.65 -14.72
C THR A 10 -15.69 2.87 -13.55
N PHE A 11 -16.56 2.04 -12.97
CA PHE A 11 -16.16 1.15 -11.87
C PHE A 11 -15.05 0.20 -12.32
N GLU A 12 -15.19 -0.43 -13.48
CA GLU A 12 -14.17 -1.34 -14.02
C GLU A 12 -12.83 -0.65 -14.21
N GLY A 13 -12.82 0.53 -14.82
CA GLY A 13 -11.59 1.27 -15.06
C GLY A 13 -10.87 1.64 -13.76
N ALA A 14 -11.61 2.10 -12.76
CA ALA A 14 -11.05 2.44 -11.45
C ALA A 14 -10.49 1.21 -10.72
N VAL A 15 -11.26 0.13 -10.67
CA VAL A 15 -10.83 -1.10 -9.98
C VAL A 15 -9.65 -1.75 -10.69
N GLU A 16 -9.64 -1.79 -12.01
CA GLU A 16 -8.49 -2.33 -12.76
C GLU A 16 -7.22 -1.51 -12.55
N LYS A 17 -7.35 -0.18 -12.47
CA LYS A 17 -6.22 0.68 -12.12
C LYS A 17 -5.68 0.35 -10.73
N ALA A 18 -6.57 0.19 -9.75
CA ALA A 18 -6.18 -0.16 -8.39
C ALA A 18 -5.51 -1.55 -8.33
N ILE A 19 -6.02 -2.53 -9.07
CA ILE A 19 -5.41 -3.87 -9.19
C ILE A 19 -3.98 -3.76 -9.70
N SER A 20 -3.76 -2.94 -10.73
CA SER A 20 -2.43 -2.71 -11.28
C SER A 20 -1.47 -2.13 -10.24
N MET A 21 -1.94 -1.17 -9.43
CA MET A 21 -1.15 -0.55 -8.37
C MET A 21 -0.79 -1.55 -7.27
N GLU A 22 -1.76 -2.36 -6.84
CA GLU A 22 -1.52 -3.42 -5.84
C GLU A 22 -0.55 -4.48 -6.36
N ASN A 23 -0.66 -4.83 -7.64
CA ASN A 23 0.26 -5.78 -8.26
C ASN A 23 1.69 -5.25 -8.30
N GLU A 24 1.89 -3.98 -8.58
CA GLU A 24 3.22 -3.34 -8.54
C GLU A 24 3.81 -3.39 -7.13
N GLY A 25 3.00 -3.10 -6.11
CA GLY A 25 3.41 -3.21 -4.71
C GLY A 25 3.81 -4.65 -4.35
N PHE A 26 2.98 -5.62 -4.73
CA PHE A 26 3.28 -7.03 -4.52
C PHE A 26 4.62 -7.43 -5.16
N ARG A 27 4.84 -7.02 -6.41
CA ARG A 27 6.09 -7.34 -7.13
C ARG A 27 7.31 -6.71 -6.46
N SER A 28 7.16 -5.50 -5.95
CA SER A 28 8.24 -4.84 -5.21
C SER A 28 8.61 -5.60 -3.94
N TYR A 29 7.60 -6.07 -3.18
CA TYR A 29 7.87 -6.90 -2.00
C TYR A 29 8.46 -8.27 -2.38
N LEU A 30 7.99 -8.87 -3.46
CA LEU A 30 8.53 -10.14 -3.92
C LEU A 30 10.00 -10.03 -4.29
N ASP A 31 10.39 -8.97 -4.99
CA ASP A 31 11.79 -8.69 -5.31
C ASP A 31 12.62 -8.48 -4.04
N ALA A 32 12.07 -7.76 -3.08
CA ALA A 32 12.73 -7.54 -1.79
C ALA A 32 12.95 -8.85 -1.02
N ILE A 33 11.94 -9.73 -1.00
CA ILE A 33 12.02 -11.05 -0.35
C ILE A 33 13.18 -11.87 -0.95
N ARG A 34 13.37 -11.79 -2.27
CA ARG A 34 14.43 -12.52 -2.96
C ARG A 34 15.83 -12.00 -2.64
N LYS A 35 15.94 -10.73 -2.26
CA LYS A 35 17.22 -10.08 -1.96
C LYS A 35 17.72 -10.34 -0.55
N VAL A 36 16.82 -10.53 0.42
CA VAL A 36 17.21 -10.65 1.83
C VAL A 36 17.34 -12.12 2.24
N SER A 37 18.25 -12.39 3.18
CA SER A 37 18.47 -13.74 3.71
C SER A 37 18.15 -13.84 5.21
N VAL A 38 18.10 -12.71 5.91
CA VAL A 38 17.80 -12.68 7.34
C VAL A 38 16.35 -13.05 7.56
N LYS A 39 16.09 -14.08 8.37
CA LYS A 39 14.75 -14.65 8.57
C LYS A 39 13.72 -13.62 8.99
N GLY A 40 14.02 -12.80 10.00
CA GLY A 40 13.10 -11.78 10.50
C GLY A 40 12.76 -10.71 9.46
N ALA A 41 13.76 -10.30 8.66
CA ALA A 41 13.55 -9.36 7.56
C ALA A 41 12.62 -9.98 6.50
N LYS A 42 12.87 -11.25 6.16
CA LYS A 42 12.06 -11.99 5.19
C LYS A 42 10.61 -12.10 5.62
N GLU A 43 10.37 -12.38 6.91
CA GLU A 43 9.02 -12.50 7.46
C GLU A 43 8.23 -11.20 7.37
N ILE A 44 8.86 -10.06 7.68
CA ILE A 44 8.24 -8.74 7.56
C ILE A 44 7.80 -8.48 6.11
N LEU A 45 8.68 -8.74 5.16
CA LEU A 45 8.40 -8.52 3.75
C LEU A 45 7.33 -9.49 3.22
N LYS A 46 7.31 -10.73 3.70
CA LYS A 46 6.28 -11.72 3.32
C LYS A 46 4.90 -11.31 3.80
N GLU A 47 4.78 -10.81 5.02
CA GLU A 47 3.50 -10.32 5.54
C GLU A 47 3.00 -9.14 4.70
N ALA A 48 3.87 -8.20 4.37
CA ALA A 48 3.52 -7.08 3.50
C ALA A 48 3.09 -7.54 2.11
N ALA A 49 3.79 -8.50 1.52
CA ALA A 49 3.42 -9.08 0.23
C ALA A 49 2.05 -9.77 0.28
N LEU A 50 1.75 -10.49 1.35
CA LEU A 50 0.45 -11.15 1.53
C LEU A 50 -0.68 -10.12 1.68
N ASP A 51 -0.44 -9.01 2.34
CA ASP A 51 -1.42 -7.92 2.43
C ASP A 51 -1.75 -7.37 1.04
N GLU A 52 -0.73 -7.15 0.20
CA GLU A 52 -0.93 -6.70 -1.18
C GLU A 52 -1.72 -7.72 -2.00
N LEU A 53 -1.44 -9.02 -1.84
CA LEU A 53 -2.20 -10.08 -2.50
C LEU A 53 -3.66 -10.11 -2.05
N ASN A 54 -3.91 -9.92 -0.77
CA ASN A 54 -5.26 -9.89 -0.22
C ASN A 54 -6.05 -8.71 -0.78
N HIS A 55 -5.43 -7.52 -0.87
CA HIS A 55 -6.05 -6.34 -1.48
C HIS A 55 -6.38 -6.58 -2.95
N LYS A 56 -5.41 -7.13 -3.68
CA LYS A 56 -5.61 -7.47 -5.10
C LYS A 56 -6.77 -8.45 -5.26
N PHE A 57 -6.84 -9.48 -4.42
CA PHE A 57 -7.93 -10.44 -4.43
C PHE A 57 -9.29 -9.76 -4.21
N GLN A 58 -9.39 -8.86 -3.21
CA GLN A 58 -10.62 -8.14 -2.92
C GLN A 58 -11.06 -7.26 -4.10
N LEU A 59 -10.10 -6.61 -4.75
CA LEU A 59 -10.38 -5.77 -5.92
C LEU A 59 -10.82 -6.60 -7.14
N GLU A 60 -10.17 -7.73 -7.39
CA GLU A 60 -10.58 -8.62 -8.48
C GLU A 60 -11.95 -9.22 -8.22
N LYS A 61 -12.24 -9.58 -6.98
CA LYS A 61 -13.56 -10.03 -6.57
C LYS A 61 -14.61 -8.94 -6.79
N ALA A 62 -14.25 -7.68 -6.57
CA ALA A 62 -15.15 -6.54 -6.82
C ALA A 62 -15.57 -6.44 -8.29
N LEU A 63 -14.73 -6.84 -9.23
CA LEU A 63 -15.11 -6.88 -10.67
C LEU A 63 -16.23 -7.88 -10.93
N ILE A 64 -16.28 -8.97 -10.16
CA ILE A 64 -17.36 -9.96 -10.24
C ILE A 64 -18.62 -9.44 -9.57
N ASP A 65 -18.49 -8.88 -8.39
CA ASP A 65 -19.61 -8.45 -7.53
C ASP A 65 -20.24 -7.12 -7.97
N GLY A 66 -19.46 -6.26 -8.63
CA GLY A 66 -19.91 -4.93 -9.03
C GLY A 66 -19.75 -3.85 -7.94
N TYR A 67 -19.13 -4.18 -6.81
CA TYR A 67 -18.83 -3.24 -5.72
C TYR A 67 -17.62 -3.74 -4.92
N VAL A 68 -16.96 -2.82 -4.22
CA VAL A 68 -15.86 -3.18 -3.31
C VAL A 68 -16.46 -3.43 -1.92
N ALA A 69 -16.24 -4.62 -1.37
CA ALA A 69 -16.72 -4.98 -0.04
C ALA A 69 -15.99 -4.18 1.03
N GLY A 70 -16.68 -3.87 2.14
CA GLY A 70 -16.14 -3.16 3.29
C GLY A 70 -16.98 -1.95 3.68
N ASP A 71 -16.53 -1.23 4.72
CA ASP A 71 -17.24 -0.06 5.24
C ASP A 71 -17.03 1.16 4.34
N ASP A 72 -18.12 1.80 3.94
CA ASP A 72 -18.11 2.93 3.01
C ASP A 72 -17.59 4.24 3.62
N LEU A 73 -17.43 4.30 4.94
CA LEU A 73 -17.13 5.54 5.65
C LEU A 73 -15.75 5.52 6.32
N GLN A 74 -14.76 4.94 5.65
CA GLN A 74 -13.41 4.95 6.20
C GLN A 74 -12.69 6.24 5.85
N MET A 75 -12.14 6.88 6.86
CA MET A 75 -11.35 8.09 6.69
C MET A 75 -9.87 7.78 6.82
N SER A 76 -9.05 8.58 6.14
CA SER A 76 -7.60 8.51 6.30
C SER A 76 -7.22 8.77 7.76
N VAL A 77 -6.23 8.01 8.25
CA VAL A 77 -5.71 8.19 9.60
C VAL A 77 -4.40 8.97 9.57
N PRO A 78 -4.09 9.73 10.64
CA PRO A 78 -2.80 10.40 10.71
C PRO A 78 -1.67 9.36 10.80
N THR A 79 -0.54 9.69 10.18
CA THR A 79 0.67 8.87 10.23
C THR A 79 1.79 9.67 10.89
N MET A 80 2.82 8.98 11.37
CA MET A 80 3.96 9.61 12.03
C MET A 80 4.97 10.22 11.06
N HIS A 81 4.77 10.02 9.77
CA HIS A 81 5.69 10.48 8.71
C HIS A 81 7.12 10.01 8.93
N LEU A 82 7.31 8.77 9.36
CA LEU A 82 8.63 8.20 9.60
C LEU A 82 9.47 8.17 8.31
N ASP A 83 8.84 8.15 7.15
CA ASP A 83 9.52 8.22 5.86
C ASP A 83 10.35 9.51 5.68
N TYR A 84 9.99 10.59 6.38
CA TYR A 84 10.78 11.83 6.35
C TYR A 84 12.07 11.71 7.16
N PHE A 85 12.08 10.90 8.18
CA PHE A 85 13.19 10.77 9.12
C PHE A 85 14.06 9.55 8.84
N LEU A 86 13.52 8.55 8.18
CA LEU A 86 14.18 7.29 7.92
C LEU A 86 14.49 7.16 6.44
N LYS A 87 15.78 7.08 6.11
CA LYS A 87 16.19 6.90 4.71
C LYS A 87 15.79 5.50 4.22
N LYS A 88 15.21 5.44 3.01
CA LYS A 88 14.87 4.16 2.38
C LYS A 88 16.14 3.35 2.14
N PRO A 89 16.25 2.14 2.70
CA PRO A 89 17.44 1.33 2.52
C PRO A 89 17.45 0.64 1.15
N ALA A 90 18.65 0.40 0.63
CA ALA A 90 18.87 -0.53 -0.46
C ALA A 90 19.00 -1.92 0.16
N LEU A 91 18.07 -2.83 -0.12
CA LEU A 91 18.08 -4.15 0.49
C LEU A 91 19.17 -5.06 -0.11
N SER A 92 19.76 -5.89 0.74
CA SER A 92 20.78 -6.85 0.40
C SER A 92 20.57 -8.13 1.23
N SER A 93 21.43 -9.13 1.02
CA SER A 93 21.30 -10.39 1.76
C SER A 93 21.40 -10.21 3.28
N GLY A 94 22.17 -9.23 3.75
CA GLY A 94 22.36 -8.96 5.17
C GLY A 94 21.38 -7.97 5.77
N SER A 95 20.38 -7.51 5.02
CA SER A 95 19.43 -6.52 5.53
C SER A 95 18.70 -7.03 6.77
N THR A 96 18.60 -6.15 7.78
CA THR A 96 18.00 -6.44 9.09
C THR A 96 16.48 -6.35 9.04
N PRO A 97 15.76 -6.90 10.05
CA PRO A 97 14.32 -6.68 10.18
C PRO A 97 13.96 -5.19 10.21
N ARG A 98 14.77 -4.36 10.90
CA ARG A 98 14.56 -2.92 10.93
C ARG A 98 14.60 -2.32 9.52
N GLU A 99 15.60 -2.68 8.72
CA GLU A 99 15.73 -2.20 7.34
C GLU A 99 14.57 -2.67 6.46
N ALA A 100 14.12 -3.91 6.62
CA ALA A 100 12.96 -4.43 5.90
C ALA A 100 11.69 -3.65 6.24
N LEU A 101 11.52 -3.30 7.52
CA LEU A 101 10.37 -2.52 7.96
C LEU A 101 10.42 -1.08 7.42
N VAL A 102 11.59 -0.44 7.44
CA VAL A 102 11.77 0.90 6.86
C VAL A 102 11.49 0.88 5.35
N PHE A 103 11.96 -0.15 4.65
CA PHE A 103 11.66 -0.34 3.23
C PHE A 103 10.15 -0.42 2.99
N SER A 104 9.44 -1.22 3.81
CA SER A 104 7.99 -1.38 3.71
C SER A 104 7.25 -0.07 3.96
N ILE A 105 7.68 0.72 4.95
CA ILE A 105 7.12 2.05 5.24
C ILE A 105 7.23 2.96 4.00
N HIS A 106 8.37 2.95 3.33
CA HIS A 106 8.54 3.76 2.12
C HIS A 106 7.69 3.28 0.95
N LEU A 107 7.50 1.96 0.79
CA LEU A 107 6.62 1.43 -0.26
C LEU A 107 5.16 1.82 -0.02
N GLU A 108 4.69 1.72 1.23
CA GLU A 108 3.32 2.12 1.56
C GLU A 108 3.12 3.62 1.36
N LYS A 109 4.10 4.44 1.70
CA LYS A 109 4.05 5.89 1.45
C LYS A 109 3.94 6.18 -0.05
N GLY A 110 4.67 5.46 -0.88
CA GLY A 110 4.57 5.57 -2.33
C GLY A 110 3.17 5.24 -2.85
N ALA A 111 2.55 4.18 -2.31
CA ALA A 111 1.17 3.80 -2.66
C ALA A 111 0.17 4.87 -2.23
N ILE A 112 0.34 5.44 -1.02
CA ILE A 112 -0.49 6.54 -0.53
C ILE A 112 -0.42 7.73 -1.48
N ASP A 113 0.76 8.11 -1.91
CA ASP A 113 0.95 9.24 -2.83
C ASP A 113 0.25 9.00 -4.18
N LEU A 114 0.31 7.77 -4.69
CA LEU A 114 -0.38 7.40 -5.94
C LEU A 114 -1.89 7.44 -5.78
N TYR A 115 -2.45 6.85 -4.71
CA TYR A 115 -3.90 6.88 -4.47
C TYR A 115 -4.39 8.31 -4.21
N ARG A 116 -3.59 9.14 -3.54
CA ARG A 116 -3.93 10.55 -3.35
C ARG A 116 -4.02 11.29 -4.70
N LYS A 117 -3.07 11.06 -5.60
CA LYS A 117 -3.12 11.63 -6.95
C LYS A 117 -4.36 11.18 -7.70
N MET A 118 -4.72 9.90 -7.58
CA MET A 118 -5.93 9.37 -8.23
C MET A 118 -7.20 9.99 -7.63
N ALA A 119 -7.28 10.09 -6.31
CA ALA A 119 -8.42 10.70 -5.63
C ALA A 119 -8.59 12.17 -6.04
N ASP A 120 -7.49 12.92 -6.06
CA ASP A 120 -7.51 14.34 -6.44
C ASP A 120 -7.83 14.51 -7.93
N GLY A 121 -7.26 13.66 -8.79
CA GLY A 121 -7.51 13.69 -10.23
C GLY A 121 -8.93 13.31 -10.61
N CYS A 122 -9.59 12.50 -9.79
CA CYS A 122 -10.99 12.09 -9.99
C CYS A 122 -11.97 12.89 -9.11
N ALA A 123 -11.55 14.00 -8.53
CA ALA A 123 -12.41 14.83 -7.68
C ALA A 123 -13.65 15.28 -8.45
N GLY A 124 -14.83 15.05 -7.88
CA GLY A 124 -16.10 15.37 -8.53
C GLY A 124 -16.57 14.33 -9.55
N ALA A 125 -15.76 13.32 -9.86
CA ALA A 125 -16.14 12.21 -10.74
C ALA A 125 -16.70 11.04 -9.93
N PRO A 126 -17.48 10.13 -10.55
CA PRO A 126 -18.13 9.03 -9.83
C PRO A 126 -17.17 8.13 -9.03
N MET A 127 -15.94 7.90 -9.51
CA MET A 127 -15.00 7.00 -8.85
C MET A 127 -14.04 7.70 -7.88
N GLY A 128 -14.18 9.03 -7.70
CA GLY A 128 -13.36 9.76 -6.74
C GLY A 128 -13.46 9.21 -5.32
N ASP A 129 -14.65 8.84 -4.88
CA ASP A 129 -14.87 8.29 -3.54
C ASP A 129 -14.23 6.90 -3.36
N LEU A 130 -14.18 6.09 -4.41
CA LEU A 130 -13.48 4.80 -4.37
C LEU A 130 -11.98 5.01 -4.08
N PHE A 131 -11.34 5.94 -4.80
CA PHE A 131 -9.92 6.23 -4.58
C PHE A 131 -9.65 6.84 -3.20
N LYS A 132 -10.58 7.66 -2.67
CA LYS A 132 -10.48 8.16 -1.28
C LYS A 132 -10.53 7.02 -0.28
N ARG A 133 -11.38 6.03 -0.49
CA ARG A 133 -11.49 4.86 0.36
C ARG A 133 -10.22 4.02 0.31
N LEU A 134 -9.69 3.78 -0.88
CA LEU A 134 -8.43 3.02 -1.03
C LEU A 134 -7.27 3.77 -0.39
N LEU A 135 -7.22 5.10 -0.54
CA LEU A 135 -6.25 5.95 0.16
C LEU A 135 -6.36 5.79 1.68
N ALA A 136 -7.57 5.81 2.21
CA ALA A 136 -7.79 5.63 3.66
C ALA A 136 -7.27 4.27 4.14
N ASP A 137 -7.52 3.21 3.39
CA ASP A 137 -7.03 1.86 3.71
C ASP A 137 -5.50 1.83 3.74
N GLU A 138 -4.84 2.46 2.77
CA GLU A 138 -3.37 2.51 2.72
C GLU A 138 -2.77 3.31 3.88
N THR A 139 -3.43 4.37 4.33
CA THR A 139 -2.95 5.12 5.51
C THR A 139 -2.98 4.27 6.77
N ARG A 140 -3.96 3.37 6.91
CA ARG A 140 -4.02 2.43 8.03
C ARG A 140 -2.89 1.40 7.98
N HIS A 141 -2.55 0.93 6.80
CA HIS A 141 -1.41 0.03 6.62
C HIS A 141 -0.11 0.70 7.01
N LEU A 142 0.11 1.92 6.55
CA LEU A 142 1.30 2.68 6.94
C LEU A 142 1.33 2.90 8.45
N GLN A 143 0.21 3.28 9.05
CA GLN A 143 0.14 3.48 10.49
C GLN A 143 0.52 2.20 11.24
N SER A 144 0.04 1.03 10.80
CA SER A 144 0.38 -0.25 11.42
C SER A 144 1.88 -0.54 11.34
N LEU A 145 2.52 -0.24 10.21
CA LEU A 145 3.96 -0.42 10.05
C LEU A 145 4.74 0.56 10.93
N GLU A 146 4.29 1.81 11.02
CA GLU A 146 4.92 2.82 11.87
C GLU A 146 4.79 2.46 13.35
N ASP A 147 3.62 1.96 13.77
CA ASP A 147 3.42 1.49 15.14
C ASP A 147 4.35 0.33 15.48
N LEU A 148 4.53 -0.60 14.54
CA LEU A 148 5.45 -1.72 14.70
C LEU A 148 6.90 -1.22 14.82
N TYR A 149 7.28 -0.25 14.02
CA TYR A 149 8.61 0.36 14.09
C TYR A 149 8.83 1.06 15.44
N GLU A 150 7.85 1.85 15.88
CA GLU A 150 7.92 2.53 17.17
C GLU A 150 8.07 1.53 18.33
N GLU A 151 7.27 0.47 18.33
CA GLU A 151 7.29 -0.55 19.36
C GLU A 151 8.65 -1.24 19.48
N HIS A 152 9.27 -1.60 18.35
CA HIS A 152 10.46 -2.44 18.34
C HIS A 152 11.78 -1.68 18.20
N PHE A 153 11.76 -0.46 17.65
CA PHE A 153 12.99 0.23 17.26
C PHE A 153 13.13 1.67 17.77
N MET A 154 12.07 2.28 18.29
CA MET A 154 12.10 3.65 18.83
C MET A 154 12.05 3.74 20.34
N THR A 155 11.59 2.71 21.02
CA THR A 155 11.42 2.71 22.48
C THR A 155 12.65 2.21 23.22
N GLU A 156 13.69 1.78 22.52
CA GLU A 156 14.96 1.34 23.13
C GLU A 156 15.87 2.53 23.38
N ASN A 157 16.21 2.72 24.63
CA ASN A 157 17.24 3.66 25.08
C ASN A 157 18.43 2.91 25.64
#